data_904ec341ddf17a613941c494502e7f79
#
_entry.id   904ec341ddf17a613941c494502e7f79
#
_cell.length_a   1.000
_cell.length_b   1.000
_cell.length_c   1.000
_cell.angle_alpha   90.00
_cell.angle_beta   90.00
_cell.angle_gamma   90.00
#
_symmetry.space_group_name_H-M   'P 1'
#
loop_
_entity.id
_entity.type
_entity.pdbx_description
1 polymer ?
#
loop_
_entity_poly.entity_id
_entity_poly.type
_entity_poly.pdbx_seq_one_letter_code
_entity_poly.pdbx_strand_id
1 'polypeptide(L)'
;TLVREILSTQTWRQSGMTSLSASEHDPTNRLLHHFPTRRLEAEAIGDSMLATSGILERQLYGKPHNPFRTAEDEMKRLFSGPIDGNRRRMIYTKVTIMEPSKFLATFNTPDPKIPTGARDITNTPSQALTLLNHPFVLEVASQWGQRVVMTQEEDPRRRLENMLEQAYSREIDPAELNLWHSTLLKLSDLRGATPDTIMKDQQLWTDIAHTIFNSKEFIYVR
;
A
#
# COMPACT_ATOMS: atom_id res chain seq x y z
N THR A 1 5.66 -28.86 -7.76
CA THR A 1 4.38 -28.71 -7.02
C THR A 1 3.39 -27.92 -7.86
N LEU A 2 2.09 -28.18 -7.74
CA LEU A 2 1.00 -27.53 -8.48
C LEU A 2 1.11 -25.98 -8.46
N VAL A 3 1.42 -25.38 -7.31
CA VAL A 3 1.59 -23.93 -7.18
C VAL A 3 2.71 -23.41 -8.10
N ARG A 4 3.85 -24.12 -8.13
CA ARG A 4 4.98 -23.75 -9.02
C ARG A 4 4.58 -23.84 -10.49
N GLU A 5 3.86 -24.87 -10.87
CA GLU A 5 3.38 -25.07 -12.25
C GLU A 5 2.44 -23.95 -12.65
N ILE A 6 1.45 -23.57 -11.82
CA ILE A 6 0.55 -22.43 -12.08
C ILE A 6 1.35 -21.14 -12.26
N LEU A 7 2.25 -20.82 -11.33
CA LEU A 7 3.06 -19.60 -11.38
C LEU A 7 4.03 -19.54 -12.58
N SER A 8 4.35 -20.71 -13.18
CA SER A 8 5.22 -20.80 -14.35
C SER A 8 4.47 -20.67 -15.68
N THR A 9 3.13 -20.69 -15.67
CA THR A 9 2.34 -20.59 -16.90
C THR A 9 2.44 -19.20 -17.54
N GLN A 10 2.35 -19.14 -18.85
CA GLN A 10 2.28 -17.88 -19.58
C GLN A 10 1.06 -17.06 -19.19
N THR A 11 -0.09 -17.71 -18.94
CA THR A 11 -1.32 -17.07 -18.49
C THR A 11 -1.14 -16.34 -17.17
N TRP A 12 -0.44 -16.94 -16.19
CA TRP A 12 -0.14 -16.28 -14.92
C TRP A 12 0.80 -15.09 -15.06
N ARG A 13 1.71 -15.16 -16.01
CA ARG A 13 2.75 -14.15 -16.26
C ARG A 13 2.34 -13.07 -17.27
N GLN A 14 1.08 -13.05 -17.69
CA GLN A 14 0.58 -12.03 -18.59
C GLN A 14 0.65 -10.62 -17.99
N SER A 15 0.95 -9.66 -18.85
CA SER A 15 0.85 -8.23 -18.52
C SER A 15 -0.60 -7.82 -18.34
N GLY A 16 -0.85 -6.79 -17.52
CA GLY A 16 -2.14 -6.11 -17.46
C GLY A 16 -2.41 -5.19 -18.67
N MET A 17 -1.44 -5.02 -19.55
CA MET A 17 -1.61 -4.22 -20.77
C MET A 17 -2.27 -5.05 -21.87
N THR A 18 -3.27 -4.48 -22.51
CA THR A 18 -3.94 -5.07 -23.67
C THR A 18 -3.57 -4.35 -24.95
N SER A 19 -3.57 -5.04 -26.08
CA SER A 19 -3.48 -4.42 -27.40
C SER A 19 -4.87 -3.99 -27.90
N LEU A 20 -4.94 -2.97 -28.73
CA LEU A 20 -6.20 -2.52 -29.34
C LEU A 20 -6.89 -3.67 -30.08
N SER A 21 -6.13 -4.43 -30.89
CA SER A 21 -6.67 -5.57 -31.62
C SER A 21 -7.23 -6.66 -30.71
N ALA A 22 -6.58 -6.98 -29.59
CA ALA A 22 -7.10 -7.96 -28.65
C ALA A 22 -8.37 -7.46 -27.96
N SER A 23 -8.45 -6.17 -27.60
CA SER A 23 -9.67 -5.56 -27.03
C SER A 23 -10.85 -5.54 -27.98
N GLU A 24 -10.62 -5.39 -29.29
CA GLU A 24 -11.67 -5.45 -30.31
C GLU A 24 -12.23 -6.87 -30.46
N HIS A 25 -11.38 -7.89 -30.42
CA HIS A 25 -11.80 -9.29 -30.60
C HIS A 25 -12.37 -9.93 -29.32
N ASP A 26 -11.89 -9.54 -28.17
CA ASP A 26 -12.33 -10.07 -26.87
C ASP A 26 -12.43 -8.94 -25.81
N PRO A 27 -13.44 -8.06 -25.93
CA PRO A 27 -13.58 -6.91 -25.03
C PRO A 27 -13.84 -7.31 -23.56
N THR A 28 -14.29 -8.53 -23.32
CA THR A 28 -14.60 -9.06 -21.98
C THR A 28 -13.47 -9.92 -21.39
N ASN A 29 -12.36 -10.02 -22.08
CA ASN A 29 -11.19 -10.81 -21.65
C ASN A 29 -11.50 -12.30 -21.32
N ARG A 30 -12.43 -12.90 -22.05
CA ARG A 30 -12.82 -14.32 -21.86
C ARG A 30 -11.69 -15.28 -22.25
N LEU A 31 -10.86 -14.87 -23.20
CA LEU A 31 -9.71 -15.64 -23.68
C LEU A 31 -8.44 -15.37 -22.87
N LEU A 32 -8.52 -14.57 -21.80
CA LEU A 32 -7.43 -14.25 -20.89
C LEU A 32 -6.20 -13.66 -21.62
N HIS A 33 -6.42 -12.71 -22.57
CA HIS A 33 -5.34 -12.07 -23.32
C HIS A 33 -4.56 -11.02 -22.52
N HIS A 34 -5.04 -10.63 -21.33
CA HIS A 34 -4.32 -9.78 -20.37
C HIS A 34 -4.74 -10.12 -18.93
N PHE A 35 -3.92 -9.72 -17.95
CA PHE A 35 -4.29 -9.80 -16.54
C PHE A 35 -5.24 -8.64 -16.19
N PRO A 36 -6.46 -8.91 -15.69
CA PRO A 36 -7.38 -7.84 -15.35
C PRO A 36 -6.88 -7.06 -14.13
N THR A 37 -6.83 -5.74 -14.26
CA THR A 37 -6.50 -4.86 -13.12
C THR A 37 -7.51 -5.07 -11.99
N ARG A 38 -7.03 -5.35 -10.80
CA ARG A 38 -7.86 -5.51 -9.61
C ARG A 38 -7.26 -4.84 -8.40
N ARG A 39 -8.13 -4.35 -7.51
CA ARG A 39 -7.69 -3.80 -6.23
C ARG A 39 -7.17 -4.92 -5.31
N LEU A 40 -6.12 -4.60 -4.55
CA LEU A 40 -5.66 -5.45 -3.46
C LEU A 40 -6.74 -5.61 -2.39
N GLU A 41 -6.74 -6.76 -1.72
CA GLU A 41 -7.56 -7.00 -0.53
C GLU A 41 -7.06 -6.18 0.65
N ALA A 42 -7.92 -5.94 1.63
CA ALA A 42 -7.64 -5.09 2.78
C ALA A 42 -6.33 -5.44 3.49
N GLU A 43 -6.13 -6.73 3.76
CA GLU A 43 -4.93 -7.22 4.44
C GLU A 43 -3.68 -7.05 3.56
N ALA A 44 -3.81 -7.25 2.25
CA ALA A 44 -2.72 -7.08 1.30
C ALA A 44 -2.30 -5.61 1.17
N ILE A 45 -3.24 -4.66 1.24
CA ILE A 45 -2.93 -3.22 1.24
C ILE A 45 -2.04 -2.87 2.45
N GLY A 46 -2.43 -3.28 3.65
CA GLY A 46 -1.63 -3.02 4.85
C GLY A 46 -0.28 -3.74 4.84
N ASP A 47 -0.26 -5.01 4.42
CA ASP A 47 0.98 -5.79 4.28
C ASP A 47 1.93 -5.15 3.26
N SER A 48 1.39 -4.64 2.13
CA SER A 48 2.19 -3.95 1.10
C SER A 48 2.82 -2.66 1.65
N MET A 49 2.07 -1.86 2.41
CA MET A 49 2.62 -0.66 3.06
C MET A 49 3.79 -1.00 3.99
N LEU A 50 3.62 -2.01 4.85
CA LEU A 50 4.67 -2.46 5.76
C LEU A 50 5.88 -3.05 5.01
N ALA A 51 5.64 -3.80 3.93
CA ALA A 51 6.70 -4.41 3.12
C ALA A 51 7.49 -3.36 2.35
N THR A 52 6.80 -2.43 1.69
CA THR A 52 7.41 -1.33 0.92
C THR A 52 8.22 -0.41 1.83
N SER A 53 7.70 -0.06 3.00
CA SER A 53 8.47 0.72 3.98
C SER A 53 9.63 -0.08 4.61
N GLY A 54 9.72 -1.38 4.32
CA GLY A 54 10.78 -2.28 4.78
C GLY A 54 10.74 -2.59 6.28
N ILE A 55 9.60 -2.41 6.92
CA ILE A 55 9.41 -2.67 8.35
C ILE A 55 8.57 -3.91 8.64
N LEU A 56 8.11 -4.62 7.60
CA LEU A 56 7.28 -5.81 7.77
C LEU A 56 8.01 -6.90 8.55
N GLU A 57 7.43 -7.27 9.68
CA GLU A 57 7.88 -8.43 10.47
C GLU A 57 7.30 -9.72 9.85
N ARG A 58 8.19 -10.60 9.40
CA ARG A 58 7.81 -11.82 8.67
C ARG A 58 7.62 -13.04 9.57
N GLN A 59 7.62 -12.84 10.89
CA GLN A 59 7.39 -13.94 11.84
C GLN A 59 6.03 -14.60 11.58
N LEU A 60 6.05 -15.91 11.40
CA LEU A 60 4.83 -16.72 11.27
C LEU A 60 4.35 -17.17 12.65
N TYR A 61 3.03 -17.37 12.75
CA TYR A 61 2.35 -17.87 13.95
C TYR A 61 2.42 -16.94 15.16
N GLY A 62 1.95 -17.39 16.30
CA GLY A 62 1.91 -16.64 17.55
C GLY A 62 0.56 -15.94 17.79
N LYS A 63 0.49 -15.18 18.88
CA LYS A 63 -0.74 -14.50 19.30
C LYS A 63 -1.10 -13.36 18.33
N PRO A 64 -2.39 -13.12 18.04
CA PRO A 64 -2.83 -11.96 17.28
C PRO A 64 -2.60 -10.67 18.10
N HIS A 65 -2.44 -9.56 17.40
CA HIS A 65 -2.43 -8.23 18.02
C HIS A 65 -3.83 -7.57 17.94
N ASN A 66 -4.17 -6.74 18.92
CA ASN A 66 -5.37 -5.94 18.83
C ASN A 66 -5.25 -4.91 17.71
N PRO A 67 -6.34 -4.59 16.99
CA PRO A 67 -6.32 -3.48 16.05
C PRO A 67 -6.11 -2.15 16.79
N PHE A 68 -5.51 -1.18 16.11
CA PHE A 68 -5.45 0.19 16.59
C PHE A 68 -6.89 0.75 16.74
N ARG A 69 -7.13 1.47 17.83
CA ARG A 69 -8.42 2.07 18.15
C ARG A 69 -8.23 3.51 18.59
N THR A 70 -9.22 4.35 18.29
CA THR A 70 -9.26 5.73 18.78
C THR A 70 -9.73 5.78 20.23
N ALA A 71 -9.57 6.93 20.91
CA ALA A 71 -10.04 7.13 22.28
C ALA A 71 -11.56 6.87 22.44
N GLU A 72 -12.36 7.17 21.42
CA GLU A 72 -13.81 6.87 21.43
C GLU A 72 -14.09 5.37 21.51
N ASP A 73 -13.26 4.56 20.84
CA ASP A 73 -13.40 3.11 20.88
C ASP A 73 -12.93 2.55 22.24
N GLU A 74 -11.95 3.19 22.88
CA GLU A 74 -11.47 2.82 24.22
C GLU A 74 -12.56 3.01 25.31
N MET A 75 -13.41 4.02 25.17
CA MET A 75 -14.57 4.22 26.06
C MET A 75 -15.52 3.03 26.07
N LYS A 76 -15.54 2.22 25.02
CA LYS A 76 -16.30 0.96 24.91
C LYS A 76 -15.60 -0.23 25.60
N ARG A 77 -14.56 0.01 26.39
CA ARG A 77 -13.71 -1.02 27.03
C ARG A 77 -13.03 -1.97 26.04
N LEU A 78 -12.69 -1.48 24.87
CA LEU A 78 -11.95 -2.22 23.86
C LEU A 78 -10.46 -1.84 23.95
N PHE A 79 -9.61 -2.83 24.09
CA PHE A 79 -8.17 -2.60 24.14
C PHE A 79 -7.65 -2.20 22.76
N SER A 80 -6.97 -1.06 22.69
CA SER A 80 -6.23 -0.64 21.51
C SER A 80 -4.94 -1.46 21.34
N GLY A 81 -4.59 -1.72 20.11
CA GLY A 81 -3.25 -2.23 19.73
C GLY A 81 -2.32 -1.11 19.32
N PRO A 82 -1.07 -1.44 18.98
CA PRO A 82 -0.13 -0.49 18.44
C PRO A 82 -0.60 0.02 17.06
N ILE A 83 -0.24 1.26 16.71
CA ILE A 83 -0.65 1.90 15.46
C ILE A 83 -0.19 1.09 14.25
N ASP A 84 1.06 0.61 14.27
CA ASP A 84 1.69 -0.15 13.20
C ASP A 84 1.40 -1.67 13.24
N GLY A 85 0.50 -2.12 14.13
CA GLY A 85 0.16 -3.53 14.28
C GLY A 85 1.33 -4.42 14.70
N ASN A 86 2.33 -3.88 15.44
CA ASN A 86 3.62 -4.55 15.71
C ASN A 86 4.36 -4.92 14.43
N ARG A 87 4.11 -4.21 13.32
CA ARG A 87 4.70 -4.46 11.99
C ARG A 87 4.41 -5.85 11.42
N ARG A 88 3.47 -6.58 12.05
CA ARG A 88 3.07 -7.91 11.60
C ARG A 88 2.10 -7.85 10.45
N ARG A 89 2.04 -8.93 9.67
CA ARG A 89 1.04 -9.07 8.61
C ARG A 89 -0.37 -8.87 9.15
N MET A 90 -1.22 -8.23 8.37
CA MET A 90 -2.60 -7.88 8.76
C MET A 90 -3.47 -9.12 9.07
N ILE A 91 -3.12 -10.28 8.56
CA ILE A 91 -3.80 -11.54 8.91
C ILE A 91 -3.72 -11.86 10.41
N TYR A 92 -2.75 -11.30 11.14
CA TYR A 92 -2.61 -11.45 12.59
C TYR A 92 -3.37 -10.40 13.40
N THR A 93 -4.12 -9.52 12.73
CA THR A 93 -5.02 -8.58 13.43
C THR A 93 -6.19 -9.34 14.05
N LYS A 94 -6.38 -9.17 15.36
CA LYS A 94 -7.47 -9.82 16.09
C LYS A 94 -8.82 -9.38 15.54
N VAL A 95 -9.63 -10.34 15.10
CA VAL A 95 -11.01 -10.07 14.69
C VAL A 95 -11.89 -10.01 15.92
N THR A 96 -12.61 -8.91 16.09
CA THR A 96 -13.61 -8.72 17.15
C THR A 96 -14.97 -8.48 16.50
N ILE A 97 -15.97 -9.28 16.93
CA ILE A 97 -17.32 -9.26 16.32
C ILE A 97 -17.99 -7.90 16.50
N MET A 98 -17.81 -7.26 17.68
CA MET A 98 -18.50 -6.00 17.99
C MET A 98 -17.85 -4.79 17.31
N GLU A 99 -16.53 -4.79 17.17
CA GLU A 99 -15.79 -3.64 16.66
C GLU A 99 -14.56 -4.13 15.86
N PRO A 100 -14.73 -4.47 14.58
CA PRO A 100 -13.63 -4.87 13.71
C PRO A 100 -12.64 -3.72 13.49
N SER A 101 -11.48 -4.02 12.92
CA SER A 101 -10.52 -2.99 12.50
C SER A 101 -11.16 -2.04 11.50
N LYS A 102 -11.20 -0.73 11.81
CA LYS A 102 -11.76 0.29 10.91
C LYS A 102 -11.02 0.36 9.58
N PHE A 103 -9.69 0.24 9.63
CA PHE A 103 -8.87 0.19 8.40
C PHE A 103 -9.30 -0.97 7.51
N LEU A 104 -9.27 -2.20 8.04
CA LEU A 104 -9.61 -3.38 7.25
C LEU A 104 -11.07 -3.36 6.76
N ALA A 105 -12.01 -2.95 7.61
CA ALA A 105 -13.43 -2.85 7.25
C ALA A 105 -13.68 -1.87 6.10
N THR A 106 -12.97 -0.73 6.07
CA THR A 106 -13.07 0.24 4.96
C THR A 106 -12.66 -0.36 3.61
N PHE A 107 -11.73 -1.32 3.60
CA PHE A 107 -11.28 -2.03 2.40
C PHE A 107 -11.99 -3.36 2.16
N ASN A 108 -13.21 -3.52 2.68
CA ASN A 108 -14.09 -4.67 2.45
C ASN A 108 -13.60 -6.00 3.06
N THR A 109 -12.94 -5.97 4.22
CA THR A 109 -12.81 -7.20 5.01
C THR A 109 -14.20 -7.71 5.37
N PRO A 110 -14.49 -9.02 5.20
CA PRO A 110 -15.79 -9.58 5.52
C PRO A 110 -16.24 -9.31 6.95
N ASP A 111 -17.52 -8.99 7.13
CA ASP A 111 -18.10 -8.86 8.46
C ASP A 111 -18.11 -10.25 9.15
N PRO A 112 -17.47 -10.41 10.31
CA PRO A 112 -17.40 -11.70 11.00
C PRO A 112 -18.76 -12.23 11.50
N LYS A 113 -19.82 -11.42 11.42
CA LYS A 113 -21.19 -11.82 11.80
C LYS A 113 -21.94 -12.50 10.66
N ILE A 114 -21.49 -12.34 9.42
CA ILE A 114 -22.25 -12.76 8.22
C ILE A 114 -21.40 -13.73 7.41
N PRO A 115 -21.88 -14.95 7.13
CA PRO A 115 -21.22 -15.84 6.20
C PRO A 115 -21.12 -15.19 4.82
N THR A 116 -19.91 -15.11 4.28
CA THR A 116 -19.63 -14.44 3.01
C THR A 116 -18.95 -15.40 2.06
N GLY A 117 -19.59 -15.67 0.91
CA GLY A 117 -19.04 -16.57 -0.12
C GLY A 117 -17.98 -15.92 -1.01
N ALA A 118 -18.01 -14.60 -1.14
CA ALA A 118 -17.03 -13.80 -1.89
C ALA A 118 -16.88 -12.44 -1.24
N ARG A 119 -15.69 -11.84 -1.35
CA ARG A 119 -15.44 -10.47 -0.84
C ARG A 119 -16.01 -9.44 -1.80
N ASP A 120 -16.64 -8.43 -1.25
CA ASP A 120 -17.04 -7.26 -2.03
C ASP A 120 -15.79 -6.48 -2.48
N ILE A 121 -15.87 -5.91 -3.68
CA ILE A 121 -14.87 -5.01 -4.22
C ILE A 121 -15.57 -3.69 -4.53
N THR A 122 -15.41 -2.72 -3.65
CA THR A 122 -15.99 -1.38 -3.82
C THR A 122 -14.89 -0.34 -4.01
N ASN A 123 -15.21 0.75 -4.68
CA ASN A 123 -14.34 1.92 -4.77
C ASN A 123 -15.12 3.12 -4.24
N THR A 124 -14.80 3.53 -3.02
CA THR A 124 -15.56 4.57 -2.29
C THR A 124 -14.66 5.74 -1.89
N PRO A 125 -15.21 6.96 -1.77
CA PRO A 125 -14.47 8.11 -1.24
C PRO A 125 -13.90 7.87 0.17
N SER A 126 -14.58 7.06 0.98
CA SER A 126 -14.14 6.70 2.32
C SER A 126 -12.79 5.96 2.31
N GLN A 127 -12.54 5.13 1.29
CA GLN A 127 -11.24 4.44 1.13
C GLN A 127 -10.10 5.42 0.86
N ALA A 128 -10.33 6.41 -0.01
CA ALA A 128 -9.35 7.46 -0.30
C ALA A 128 -9.07 8.31 0.97
N LEU A 129 -10.12 8.68 1.70
CA LEU A 129 -9.97 9.41 2.96
C LEU A 129 -9.23 8.59 4.04
N THR A 130 -9.42 7.29 4.04
CA THR A 130 -8.68 6.38 4.95
C THR A 130 -7.20 6.35 4.59
N LEU A 131 -6.84 6.23 3.33
CA LEU A 131 -5.42 6.30 2.92
C LEU A 131 -4.80 7.65 3.29
N LEU A 132 -5.57 8.73 3.20
CA LEU A 132 -5.09 10.06 3.48
C LEU A 132 -4.94 10.35 4.98
N ASN A 133 -5.83 9.84 5.84
CA ASN A 133 -5.95 10.33 7.22
C ASN A 133 -5.77 9.25 8.29
N HIS A 134 -5.74 7.96 7.93
CA HIS A 134 -5.72 6.91 8.95
C HIS A 134 -4.34 6.86 9.66
N PRO A 135 -4.31 6.86 11.01
CA PRO A 135 -3.06 6.87 11.77
C PRO A 135 -2.06 5.79 11.38
N PHE A 136 -2.52 4.58 11.04
CA PHE A 136 -1.65 3.52 10.53
C PHE A 136 -0.89 3.93 9.27
N VAL A 137 -1.57 4.55 8.29
CA VAL A 137 -0.95 4.96 7.02
C VAL A 137 0.09 6.04 7.25
N LEU A 138 -0.25 7.04 8.08
CA LEU A 138 0.65 8.14 8.44
C LEU A 138 1.88 7.63 9.20
N GLU A 139 1.69 6.71 10.14
CA GLU A 139 2.78 6.10 10.91
C GLU A 139 3.75 5.32 10.02
N VAL A 140 3.21 4.47 9.13
CA VAL A 140 4.05 3.67 8.22
C VAL A 140 4.78 4.56 7.20
N ALA A 141 4.14 5.62 6.71
CA ALA A 141 4.79 6.62 5.86
C ALA A 141 5.93 7.34 6.59
N SER A 142 5.72 7.71 7.87
CA SER A 142 6.75 8.32 8.71
C SER A 142 7.95 7.39 8.93
N GLN A 143 7.71 6.13 9.23
CA GLN A 143 8.78 5.12 9.39
C GLN A 143 9.52 4.89 8.07
N TRP A 144 8.84 4.92 6.93
CA TRP A 144 9.50 4.82 5.63
C TRP A 144 10.36 6.06 5.34
N GLY A 145 9.82 7.27 5.54
CA GLY A 145 10.59 8.53 5.40
C GLY A 145 11.85 8.54 6.27
N GLN A 146 11.75 8.11 7.52
CA GLN A 146 12.89 7.97 8.43
C GLN A 146 13.96 7.02 7.88
N ARG A 147 13.56 5.87 7.37
CA ARG A 147 14.50 4.90 6.79
C ARG A 147 15.17 5.40 5.52
N VAL A 148 14.42 6.09 4.68
CA VAL A 148 14.92 6.66 3.43
C VAL A 148 16.02 7.69 3.69
N VAL A 149 15.88 8.51 4.71
CA VAL A 149 16.92 9.49 5.11
C VAL A 149 18.21 8.80 5.57
N MET A 150 18.11 7.59 6.12
CA MET A 150 19.26 6.81 6.59
C MET A 150 19.98 6.04 5.46
N THR A 151 19.47 6.05 4.24
CA THR A 151 20.14 5.40 3.09
C THR A 151 21.39 6.16 2.66
N GLN A 152 22.34 5.44 2.04
CA GLN A 152 23.58 6.03 1.54
C GLN A 152 23.41 6.73 0.17
N GLU A 153 22.23 6.69 -0.42
CA GLU A 153 21.95 7.37 -1.69
C GLU A 153 21.96 8.89 -1.48
N GLU A 154 22.82 9.58 -2.19
CA GLU A 154 23.01 11.04 -2.08
C GLU A 154 22.27 11.84 -3.16
N ASP A 155 21.82 11.19 -4.24
CA ASP A 155 21.04 11.84 -5.28
C ASP A 155 19.53 11.76 -4.95
N PRO A 156 18.84 12.90 -4.74
CA PRO A 156 17.42 12.90 -4.41
C PRO A 156 16.55 12.28 -5.52
N ARG A 157 16.95 12.42 -6.79
CA ARG A 157 16.25 11.83 -7.92
C ARG A 157 16.35 10.29 -7.90
N ARG A 158 17.54 9.77 -7.66
CA ARG A 158 17.78 8.33 -7.58
C ARG A 158 17.11 7.72 -6.37
N ARG A 159 17.14 8.41 -5.23
CA ARG A 159 16.42 8.00 -4.01
C ARG A 159 14.92 7.90 -4.26
N LEU A 160 14.34 8.89 -4.94
CA LEU A 160 12.93 8.89 -5.32
C LEU A 160 12.59 7.74 -6.27
N GLU A 161 13.40 7.50 -7.28
CA GLU A 161 13.25 6.38 -8.22
C GLU A 161 13.24 5.04 -7.47
N ASN A 162 14.18 4.80 -6.57
CA ASN A 162 14.22 3.60 -5.73
C ASN A 162 12.95 3.42 -4.89
N MET A 163 12.39 4.51 -4.33
CA MET A 163 11.12 4.45 -3.60
C MET A 163 9.96 4.03 -4.49
N LEU A 164 9.87 4.59 -5.69
CA LEU A 164 8.81 4.27 -6.65
C LEU A 164 8.92 2.83 -7.16
N GLU A 165 10.13 2.39 -7.53
CA GLU A 165 10.38 1.00 -7.94
C GLU A 165 10.02 0.00 -6.84
N GLN A 166 10.36 0.33 -5.59
CA GLN A 166 10.01 -0.49 -4.43
C GLN A 166 8.49 -0.55 -4.22
N ALA A 167 7.79 0.56 -4.44
CA ALA A 167 6.35 0.64 -4.24
C ALA A 167 5.55 -0.07 -5.35
N TYR A 168 5.98 0.10 -6.60
CA TYR A 168 5.22 -0.36 -7.77
C TYR A 168 5.77 -1.66 -8.36
N SER A 169 6.94 -2.12 -7.87
CA SER A 169 7.59 -3.36 -8.33
C SER A 169 7.82 -3.40 -9.85
N ARG A 170 8.15 -2.27 -10.45
CA ARG A 170 8.46 -2.09 -11.87
C ARG A 170 9.48 -0.97 -12.07
N GLU A 171 10.13 -0.98 -13.21
CA GLU A 171 10.93 0.16 -13.68
C GLU A 171 10.04 1.40 -13.85
N ILE A 172 10.59 2.57 -13.54
CA ILE A 172 9.88 3.84 -13.61
C ILE A 172 10.20 4.54 -14.94
N ASP A 173 9.16 4.87 -15.68
CA ASP A 173 9.32 5.61 -16.92
C ASP A 173 9.98 6.99 -16.66
N PRO A 174 10.94 7.42 -17.51
CA PRO A 174 11.62 8.70 -17.33
C PRO A 174 10.68 9.92 -17.27
N ALA A 175 9.55 9.92 -17.99
CA ALA A 175 8.58 11.00 -17.93
C ALA A 175 7.82 11.01 -16.60
N GLU A 176 7.46 9.82 -16.10
CA GLU A 176 6.87 9.64 -14.77
C GLU A 176 7.83 10.09 -13.66
N LEU A 177 9.10 9.67 -13.74
CA LEU A 177 10.13 10.09 -12.78
C LEU A 177 10.32 11.61 -12.78
N ASN A 178 10.24 12.27 -13.94
CA ASN A 178 10.31 13.74 -14.03
C ASN A 178 9.14 14.39 -13.30
N LEU A 179 7.92 13.85 -13.42
CA LEU A 179 6.75 14.35 -12.73
C LEU A 179 6.90 14.21 -11.20
N TRP A 180 7.31 13.05 -10.74
CA TRP A 180 7.55 12.80 -9.31
C TRP A 180 8.68 13.69 -8.76
N HIS A 181 9.77 13.84 -9.51
CA HIS A 181 10.87 14.73 -9.12
C HIS A 181 10.42 16.20 -9.04
N SER A 182 9.60 16.66 -9.99
CA SER A 182 9.02 18.01 -9.91
C SER A 182 8.12 18.19 -8.68
N THR A 183 7.42 17.15 -8.28
CA THR A 183 6.58 17.13 -7.06
C THR A 183 7.44 17.20 -5.81
N LEU A 184 8.54 16.42 -5.75
CA LEU A 184 9.52 16.50 -4.66
C LEU A 184 10.06 17.93 -4.50
N LEU A 185 10.46 18.58 -5.58
CA LEU A 185 10.98 19.94 -5.54
C LEU A 185 9.92 20.95 -5.05
N LYS A 186 8.68 20.84 -5.54
CA LYS A 186 7.58 21.70 -5.05
C LYS A 186 7.31 21.52 -3.56
N LEU A 187 7.30 20.29 -3.07
CA LEU A 187 7.13 20.03 -1.64
C LEU A 187 8.32 20.56 -0.83
N SER A 188 9.53 20.43 -1.35
CA SER A 188 10.74 20.98 -0.77
C SER A 188 10.65 22.52 -0.63
N ASP A 189 10.24 23.22 -1.69
CA ASP A 189 10.05 24.67 -1.69
C ASP A 189 8.99 25.11 -0.68
N LEU A 190 7.85 24.42 -0.63
CA LEU A 190 6.77 24.70 0.33
C LEU A 190 7.24 24.55 1.80
N ARG A 191 8.21 23.70 2.04
CA ARG A 191 8.79 23.47 3.36
C ARG A 191 9.98 24.40 3.66
N GLY A 192 10.42 25.20 2.67
CA GLY A 192 11.62 26.01 2.78
C GLY A 192 12.92 25.21 2.87
N ALA A 193 12.91 23.97 2.38
CA ALA A 193 14.11 23.14 2.33
C ALA A 193 15.05 23.60 1.21
N THR A 194 16.34 23.63 1.50
CA THR A 194 17.39 23.93 0.53
C THR A 194 17.89 22.64 -0.15
N PRO A 195 18.56 22.70 -1.30
CA PRO A 195 19.15 21.52 -1.94
C PRO A 195 20.01 20.67 -0.98
N ASP A 196 20.74 21.31 -0.07
CA ASP A 196 21.60 20.64 0.91
C ASP A 196 20.81 19.94 2.03
N THR A 197 19.56 20.35 2.28
CA THR A 197 18.73 19.82 3.35
C THR A 197 17.71 18.79 2.86
N ILE A 198 17.39 18.74 1.56
CA ILE A 198 16.42 17.77 0.97
C ILE A 198 16.72 16.36 1.42
N MET A 199 17.99 15.95 1.37
CA MET A 199 18.39 14.56 1.68
C MET A 199 18.24 14.19 3.16
N LYS A 200 18.15 15.19 4.05
CA LYS A 200 18.06 15.02 5.50
C LYS A 200 16.68 15.36 6.06
N ASP A 201 15.78 15.91 5.23
CA ASP A 201 14.43 16.28 5.66
C ASP A 201 13.52 15.05 5.73
N GLN A 202 13.48 14.41 6.89
CA GLN A 202 12.62 13.24 7.14
C GLN A 202 11.16 13.50 6.79
N GLN A 203 10.65 14.70 7.10
CA GLN A 203 9.24 14.99 6.87
C GLN A 203 8.93 15.10 5.38
N LEU A 204 9.83 15.67 4.58
CA LEU A 204 9.71 15.71 3.13
C LEU A 204 9.59 14.29 2.53
N TRP A 205 10.47 13.39 2.95
CA TRP A 205 10.43 11.99 2.51
C TRP A 205 9.22 11.23 3.06
N THR A 206 8.72 11.62 4.23
CA THR A 206 7.43 11.13 4.76
C THR A 206 6.26 11.55 3.87
N ASP A 207 6.23 12.82 3.44
CA ASP A 207 5.18 13.35 2.56
C ASP A 207 5.20 12.66 1.19
N ILE A 208 6.39 12.37 0.65
CA ILE A 208 6.56 11.56 -0.58
C ILE A 208 6.04 10.13 -0.35
N ALA A 209 6.45 9.47 0.71
CA ALA A 209 6.00 8.11 1.05
C ALA A 209 4.46 8.05 1.18
N HIS A 210 3.87 9.03 1.86
CA HIS A 210 2.43 9.16 2.00
C HIS A 210 1.72 9.40 0.66
N THR A 211 2.30 10.24 -0.21
CA THR A 211 1.77 10.47 -1.56
C THR A 211 1.79 9.18 -2.40
N ILE A 212 2.85 8.39 -2.31
CA ILE A 212 2.95 7.08 -2.98
C ILE A 212 1.84 6.14 -2.49
N PHE A 213 1.63 6.01 -1.18
CA PHE A 213 0.56 5.17 -0.61
C PHE A 213 -0.85 5.61 -1.03
N ASN A 214 -1.05 6.89 -1.33
CA ASN A 214 -2.30 7.44 -1.83
C ASN A 214 -2.48 7.31 -3.35
N SER A 215 -1.46 6.84 -4.07
CA SER A 215 -1.57 6.62 -5.52
C SER A 215 -2.48 5.42 -5.82
N LYS A 216 -3.22 5.52 -6.92
CA LYS A 216 -4.06 4.40 -7.38
C LYS A 216 -3.24 3.13 -7.64
N GLU A 217 -2.06 3.29 -8.21
CA GLU A 217 -1.20 2.17 -8.59
C GLU A 217 -0.77 1.35 -7.38
N PHE A 218 -0.57 1.97 -6.22
CA PHE A 218 -0.15 1.27 -5.02
C PHE A 218 -1.16 0.23 -4.52
N ILE A 219 -2.46 0.49 -4.70
CA ILE A 219 -3.53 -0.40 -4.21
C ILE A 219 -4.15 -1.29 -5.29
N TYR A 220 -3.64 -1.23 -6.53
CA TYR A 220 -4.11 -2.06 -7.64
C TYR A 220 -2.98 -2.92 -8.20
N VAL A 221 -3.29 -4.19 -8.51
CA VAL A 221 -2.42 -5.09 -9.27
C VAL A 221 -2.78 -4.99 -10.74
N ARG A 222 -1.77 -4.80 -11.58
CA ARG A 222 -1.89 -4.75 -13.05
C ARG A 222 -1.17 -5.93 -13.68
#